data_19b2ec017fad72f507f0c8891f6685c0
#
_entry.id   19b2ec017fad72f507f0c8891f6685c0
#
_cell.length_a   1.000
_cell.length_b   1.000
_cell.length_c   1.000
_cell.angle_alpha   90.00
_cell.angle_beta   90.00
_cell.angle_gamma   90.00
#
_symmetry.space_group_name_H-M   'P 1'
#
loop_
_entity.id
_entity.type
_entity.pdbx_description
1 polymer ?
#
loop_
_entity_poly.entity_id
_entity_poly.type
_entity_poly.pdbx_seq_one_letter_code
_entity_poly.pdbx_strand_id
1 'polypeptide(L)'
;MLHIPHKTIEQRERKRERRRRLSAVFKEPSREDKRALRIALRMGGLHLIGLGLGNEKDITVNALEAIRDKCAHVYLENYTSVLAASPSKLEEFYGKKVTICDRAFVESNGVDGMLTQAEKEDVAFLVVGDCFAATTHSDLVLRAHEKKVKVKTYYNASIMNACAGSGLQLYNFGKTVSLCFFTPTWKPDSFYDSIKMNKVNGGLHTLVLLDIRVKEPTVEALCTGKKIYEPARFMSVSTAARQMLYVENEVRKEGVYDEDSIVVATARVGQEDERFISCTLKEMCRVNAGGPLHSLILVGTEVHELEENMLKHYRAKPEDFYLEGEEPESQYLEDGVL
;
A
#
# COMPACT_ATOMS: atom_id res chain seq x y z
N MET A 1 4.31 77.33 -46.02
CA MET A 1 5.09 76.87 -44.84
C MET A 1 4.12 76.64 -43.69
N LEU A 2 3.82 75.37 -43.40
CA LEU A 2 2.92 74.99 -42.30
C LEU A 2 3.72 74.94 -40.98
N HIS A 3 3.45 75.87 -40.09
CA HIS A 3 4.07 75.97 -38.78
C HIS A 3 3.49 74.85 -37.87
N ILE A 4 4.26 73.76 -37.61
CA ILE A 4 3.93 72.72 -36.69
C ILE A 4 4.29 73.25 -35.30
N PRO A 5 3.31 73.28 -34.32
CA PRO A 5 3.61 73.89 -33.04
C PRO A 5 4.57 73.00 -32.22
N HIS A 6 5.61 73.61 -31.69
CA HIS A 6 6.70 73.05 -30.88
C HIS A 6 6.15 72.17 -29.65
N LYS A 7 4.97 72.53 -29.16
CA LYS A 7 4.29 71.78 -28.07
C LYS A 7 3.91 70.30 -28.39
N THR A 8 3.81 69.98 -29.67
CA THR A 8 3.43 68.61 -30.11
C THR A 8 4.63 67.67 -30.08
N ILE A 9 5.86 68.12 -30.18
CA ILE A 9 7.06 67.28 -30.15
C ILE A 9 7.37 66.90 -28.70
N GLU A 10 7.37 67.88 -27.80
CA GLU A 10 7.60 67.66 -26.37
C GLU A 10 6.56 66.75 -25.72
N GLN A 11 5.31 66.90 -26.12
CA GLN A 11 4.24 66.00 -25.66
C GLN A 11 4.42 64.55 -26.16
N ARG A 12 4.92 64.36 -27.38
CA ARG A 12 5.22 63.04 -27.93
C ARG A 12 6.45 62.42 -27.25
N GLU A 13 7.46 63.19 -26.89
CA GLU A 13 8.63 62.69 -26.15
C GLU A 13 8.25 62.29 -24.71
N ARG A 14 7.50 63.10 -23.98
CA ARG A 14 6.99 62.76 -22.62
C ARG A 14 6.08 61.49 -22.66
N LYS A 15 5.29 61.33 -23.71
CA LYS A 15 4.45 60.13 -23.88
C LYS A 15 5.28 58.88 -24.23
N ARG A 16 6.39 59.03 -24.98
CA ARG A 16 7.34 57.95 -25.25
C ARG A 16 8.13 57.56 -24.00
N GLU A 17 8.57 58.54 -23.24
CA GLU A 17 9.31 58.28 -22.00
C GLU A 17 8.41 57.64 -20.93
N ARG A 18 7.17 58.07 -20.77
CA ARG A 18 6.18 57.44 -19.89
C ARG A 18 5.86 56.02 -20.36
N ARG A 19 5.75 55.74 -21.66
CA ARG A 19 5.61 54.36 -22.18
C ARG A 19 6.84 53.47 -21.91
N ARG A 20 8.05 54.05 -22.04
CA ARG A 20 9.29 53.34 -21.70
C ARG A 20 9.38 53.04 -20.22
N ARG A 21 9.01 53.95 -19.34
CA ARG A 21 8.95 53.71 -17.88
C ARG A 21 7.90 52.68 -17.54
N LEU A 22 6.72 52.73 -18.11
CA LEU A 22 5.68 51.72 -17.93
C LEU A 22 6.10 50.35 -18.48
N SER A 23 6.73 50.30 -19.66
CA SER A 23 7.24 49.02 -20.19
C SER A 23 8.38 48.40 -19.37
N ALA A 24 9.14 49.23 -18.64
CA ALA A 24 10.18 48.76 -17.73
C ALA A 24 9.57 48.17 -16.41
N VAL A 25 8.45 48.74 -15.94
CA VAL A 25 7.72 48.25 -14.77
C VAL A 25 6.95 46.94 -15.05
N PHE A 26 6.51 46.73 -16.30
CA PHE A 26 5.81 45.53 -16.76
C PHE A 26 6.71 44.58 -17.58
N LYS A 27 8.04 44.65 -17.39
CA LYS A 27 8.92 43.67 -18.00
C LYS A 27 8.55 42.28 -17.47
N GLU A 28 8.11 41.38 -18.34
CA GLU A 28 7.93 40.00 -17.92
C GLU A 28 9.22 39.47 -17.28
N PRO A 29 9.12 38.78 -16.12
CA PRO A 29 10.31 38.26 -15.46
C PRO A 29 11.06 37.32 -16.42
N SER A 30 12.36 37.43 -16.48
CA SER A 30 13.23 36.60 -17.31
C SER A 30 13.04 35.11 -16.95
N ARG A 31 13.50 34.19 -17.82
CA ARG A 31 13.52 32.76 -17.50
C ARG A 31 14.28 32.48 -16.20
N GLU A 32 15.34 33.24 -15.94
CA GLU A 32 16.13 33.16 -14.71
C GLU A 32 15.36 33.70 -13.50
N ASP A 33 14.65 34.83 -13.64
CA ASP A 33 13.80 35.39 -12.58
C ASP A 33 12.62 34.45 -12.28
N LYS A 34 12.00 33.86 -13.31
CA LYS A 34 10.94 32.82 -13.15
C LYS A 34 11.49 31.57 -12.50
N ARG A 35 12.75 31.19 -12.77
CA ARG A 35 13.44 30.08 -12.15
C ARG A 35 13.81 30.38 -10.68
N ALA A 36 14.37 31.58 -10.42
CA ALA A 36 14.69 32.04 -9.07
C ALA A 36 13.44 32.18 -8.20
N LEU A 37 12.37 32.76 -8.76
CA LEU A 37 11.06 32.85 -8.06
C LEU A 37 10.44 31.48 -7.80
N ARG A 38 10.57 30.51 -8.74
CA ARG A 38 10.17 29.12 -8.51
C ARG A 38 11.00 28.45 -7.40
N ILE A 39 12.28 28.74 -7.30
CA ILE A 39 13.17 28.22 -6.25
C ILE A 39 12.81 28.86 -4.90
N ALA A 40 12.57 30.17 -4.86
CA ALA A 40 12.20 30.91 -3.65
C ALA A 40 10.77 30.63 -3.17
N LEU A 41 9.85 30.23 -4.08
CA LEU A 41 8.48 29.82 -3.79
C LEU A 41 8.33 28.27 -3.71
N ARG A 42 9.42 27.53 -3.73
CA ARG A 42 9.39 26.07 -3.61
C ARG A 42 9.08 25.71 -2.16
N MET A 43 7.81 25.78 -1.83
CA MET A 43 7.26 25.01 -0.72
C MET A 43 7.39 23.54 -1.14
N GLY A 44 8.07 22.75 -0.32
CA GLY A 44 8.15 21.31 -0.51
C GLY A 44 6.78 20.66 -0.49
N GLY A 45 6.73 19.35 -0.60
CA GLY A 45 5.53 18.57 -0.56
C GLY A 45 5.77 17.12 -0.17
N LEU A 46 4.74 16.44 0.26
CA LEU A 46 4.72 15.00 0.48
C LEU A 46 4.16 14.31 -0.76
N HIS A 47 4.97 13.47 -1.39
CA HIS A 47 4.59 12.56 -2.45
C HIS A 47 4.30 11.20 -1.83
N LEU A 48 3.04 10.85 -1.65
CA LEU A 48 2.59 9.55 -1.14
C LEU A 48 2.41 8.60 -2.31
N ILE A 49 3.23 7.54 -2.38
CA ILE A 49 3.41 6.74 -3.59
C ILE A 49 3.13 5.26 -3.31
N GLY A 50 2.12 4.71 -3.99
CA GLY A 50 1.90 3.28 -4.05
C GLY A 50 2.87 2.60 -5.03
N LEU A 51 3.49 1.50 -4.59
CA LEU A 51 4.49 0.76 -5.37
C LEU A 51 3.90 -0.38 -6.21
N GLY A 52 2.63 -0.75 -6.01
CA GLY A 52 2.06 -1.96 -6.58
C GLY A 52 2.45 -3.22 -5.80
N LEU A 53 2.29 -4.38 -6.41
CA LEU A 53 2.31 -5.67 -5.72
C LEU A 53 3.51 -6.56 -6.08
N GLY A 54 4.06 -6.45 -7.29
CA GLY A 54 5.10 -7.35 -7.80
C GLY A 54 6.50 -6.90 -7.41
N ASN A 55 7.08 -5.97 -8.15
CA ASN A 55 8.47 -5.57 -7.97
C ASN A 55 8.69 -4.06 -8.18
N GLU A 56 9.95 -3.62 -8.25
CA GLU A 56 10.32 -2.21 -8.41
C GLU A 56 9.73 -1.53 -9.66
N LYS A 57 9.28 -2.29 -10.65
CA LYS A 57 8.76 -1.78 -11.93
C LYS A 57 7.26 -1.52 -11.93
N ASP A 58 6.55 -2.01 -10.93
CA ASP A 58 5.10 -1.79 -10.81
C ASP A 58 4.73 -0.36 -10.43
N ILE A 59 5.73 0.44 -10.07
CA ILE A 59 5.54 1.87 -9.83
C ILE A 59 5.01 2.57 -11.08
N THR A 60 4.07 3.50 -10.92
CA THR A 60 3.60 4.28 -12.06
C THR A 60 4.71 5.20 -12.60
N VAL A 61 4.74 5.44 -13.92
CA VAL A 61 5.73 6.33 -14.56
C VAL A 61 5.74 7.72 -13.92
N ASN A 62 4.55 8.28 -13.65
CA ASN A 62 4.44 9.58 -12.99
C ASN A 62 5.08 9.61 -11.59
N ALA A 63 4.96 8.52 -10.83
CA ALA A 63 5.57 8.40 -9.51
C ALA A 63 7.09 8.26 -9.60
N LEU A 64 7.57 7.46 -10.54
CA LEU A 64 9.01 7.29 -10.80
C LEU A 64 9.68 8.62 -11.19
N GLU A 65 9.08 9.39 -12.10
CA GLU A 65 9.53 10.71 -12.46
C GLU A 65 9.53 11.67 -11.26
N ALA A 66 8.50 11.61 -10.40
CA ALA A 66 8.46 12.42 -9.20
C ALA A 66 9.60 12.10 -8.24
N ILE A 67 9.90 10.82 -8.01
CA ILE A 67 11.04 10.40 -7.18
C ILE A 67 12.35 10.92 -7.77
N ARG A 68 12.59 10.68 -9.06
CA ARG A 68 13.86 11.01 -9.70
C ARG A 68 14.12 12.52 -9.78
N ASP A 69 13.11 13.27 -10.19
CA ASP A 69 13.28 14.65 -10.62
C ASP A 69 12.94 15.68 -9.54
N LYS A 70 12.11 15.30 -8.54
CA LYS A 70 11.57 16.25 -7.56
C LYS A 70 12.01 15.93 -6.14
N CYS A 71 11.88 14.67 -5.71
CA CYS A 71 12.05 14.31 -4.31
C CYS A 71 13.53 14.38 -3.89
N ALA A 72 13.82 15.12 -2.83
CA ALA A 72 15.12 15.16 -2.19
C ALA A 72 15.35 13.94 -1.28
N HIS A 73 14.29 13.46 -0.64
CA HIS A 73 14.31 12.36 0.31
C HIS A 73 13.29 11.32 -0.10
N VAL A 74 13.63 10.03 0.11
CA VAL A 74 12.76 8.89 -0.18
C VAL A 74 12.70 7.99 1.05
N TYR A 75 11.50 7.77 1.54
CA TYR A 75 11.18 6.91 2.66
C TYR A 75 10.37 5.72 2.17
N LEU A 76 10.66 4.52 2.67
CA LEU A 76 9.90 3.30 2.39
C LEU A 76 9.32 2.74 3.68
N GLU A 77 8.01 2.62 3.73
CA GLU A 77 7.32 1.88 4.76
C GLU A 77 7.57 0.37 4.57
N ASN A 78 7.96 -0.31 5.66
CA ASN A 78 8.34 -1.71 5.62
C ASN A 78 7.74 -2.50 6.79
N TYR A 79 6.41 -2.42 6.97
CA TYR A 79 5.73 -3.18 8.03
C TYR A 79 4.29 -3.58 7.70
N THR A 80 3.63 -2.97 6.73
CA THR A 80 2.25 -3.36 6.33
C THR A 80 2.26 -4.41 5.25
N SER A 81 3.31 -4.47 4.43
CA SER A 81 3.47 -5.44 3.35
C SER A 81 4.95 -5.59 2.96
N VAL A 82 5.26 -6.57 2.14
CA VAL A 82 6.61 -6.86 1.64
C VAL A 82 6.59 -6.85 0.12
N LEU A 83 7.49 -6.08 -0.48
CA LEU A 83 7.70 -6.06 -1.92
C LEU A 83 8.76 -7.11 -2.31
N ALA A 84 8.60 -7.79 -3.43
CA ALA A 84 9.59 -8.74 -3.97
C ALA A 84 10.83 -8.02 -4.56
N ALA A 85 11.31 -6.98 -3.90
CA ALA A 85 12.50 -6.23 -4.29
C ALA A 85 13.24 -5.73 -3.06
N SER A 86 14.55 -5.98 -3.00
CA SER A 86 15.39 -5.49 -1.91
C SER A 86 15.50 -3.96 -1.93
N PRO A 87 15.73 -3.29 -0.80
CA PRO A 87 15.96 -1.85 -0.75
C PRO A 87 17.08 -1.39 -1.69
N SER A 88 18.16 -2.16 -1.84
CA SER A 88 19.25 -1.85 -2.77
C SER A 88 18.80 -1.85 -4.24
N LYS A 89 17.93 -2.79 -4.61
CA LYS A 89 17.35 -2.85 -5.96
C LYS A 89 16.43 -1.65 -6.24
N LEU A 90 15.66 -1.22 -5.24
CA LEU A 90 14.85 -0.01 -5.31
C LEU A 90 15.73 1.24 -5.47
N GLU A 91 16.81 1.36 -4.69
CA GLU A 91 17.76 2.47 -4.78
C GLU A 91 18.42 2.56 -6.17
N GLU A 92 18.83 1.41 -6.73
CA GLU A 92 19.39 1.34 -8.08
C GLU A 92 18.35 1.78 -9.11
N PHE A 93 17.14 1.25 -9.04
CA PHE A 93 16.08 1.55 -10.00
C PHE A 93 15.60 3.00 -9.93
N TYR A 94 15.44 3.55 -8.71
CA TYR A 94 15.00 4.94 -8.53
C TYR A 94 16.13 5.95 -8.68
N GLY A 95 17.40 5.52 -8.54
CA GLY A 95 18.56 6.42 -8.55
C GLY A 95 18.63 7.31 -7.31
N LYS A 96 18.05 6.87 -6.18
CA LYS A 96 17.95 7.60 -4.91
C LYS A 96 18.17 6.66 -3.74
N LYS A 97 18.76 7.19 -2.66
CA LYS A 97 18.83 6.48 -1.38
C LYS A 97 17.43 6.36 -0.76
N VAL A 98 17.13 5.19 -0.21
CA VAL A 98 15.85 4.88 0.41
C VAL A 98 16.02 4.67 1.91
N THR A 99 15.31 5.47 2.70
CA THR A 99 15.27 5.32 4.17
C THR A 99 14.13 4.40 4.54
N ILE A 100 14.45 3.28 5.19
CA ILE A 100 13.45 2.31 5.64
C ILE A 100 12.78 2.82 6.91
N CYS A 101 11.45 2.85 6.90
CA CYS A 101 10.61 3.26 8.02
C CYS A 101 9.89 2.05 8.60
N ASP A 102 10.15 1.75 9.86
CA ASP A 102 9.40 0.76 10.63
C ASP A 102 8.11 1.36 11.23
N ARG A 103 7.31 0.50 11.87
CA ARG A 103 6.07 0.93 12.51
C ARG A 103 6.33 2.02 13.56
N ALA A 104 7.39 1.87 14.36
CA ALA A 104 7.74 2.85 15.37
C ALA A 104 8.07 4.22 14.77
N PHE A 105 8.72 4.29 13.60
CA PHE A 105 8.97 5.54 12.88
C PHE A 105 7.65 6.22 12.49
N VAL A 106 6.69 5.46 11.93
CA VAL A 106 5.44 6.01 11.38
C VAL A 106 4.46 6.39 12.49
N GLU A 107 4.37 5.59 13.55
CA GLU A 107 3.46 5.81 14.69
C GLU A 107 4.03 6.78 15.75
N SER A 108 5.28 7.27 15.58
CA SER A 108 5.96 8.17 16.52
C SER A 108 6.37 9.50 15.88
N ASN A 109 7.32 10.19 16.52
CA ASN A 109 7.86 11.48 16.08
C ASN A 109 8.70 11.42 14.78
N GLY A 110 9.02 10.23 14.23
CA GLY A 110 9.74 10.09 12.98
C GLY A 110 9.01 10.72 11.80
N VAL A 111 7.69 10.55 11.75
CA VAL A 111 6.83 11.21 10.76
C VAL A 111 6.88 12.74 10.88
N ASP A 112 6.92 13.28 12.08
CA ASP A 112 6.99 14.73 12.27
C ASP A 112 8.28 15.34 11.71
N GLY A 113 9.41 14.61 11.86
CA GLY A 113 10.70 14.98 11.25
C GLY A 113 10.61 14.97 9.72
N MET A 114 10.05 13.92 9.13
CA MET A 114 9.82 13.79 7.70
C MET A 114 8.89 14.89 7.17
N LEU A 115 7.79 15.17 7.85
CA LEU A 115 6.87 16.24 7.45
C LEU A 115 7.50 17.64 7.57
N THR A 116 8.38 17.85 8.55
CA THR A 116 9.16 19.09 8.68
C THR A 116 10.15 19.27 7.51
N GLN A 117 10.72 18.19 6.99
CA GLN A 117 11.48 18.22 5.74
C GLN A 117 10.58 18.55 4.55
N ALA A 118 9.39 17.94 4.49
CA ALA A 118 8.41 18.16 3.44
C ALA A 118 7.86 19.59 3.36
N GLU A 119 8.02 20.41 4.40
CA GLU A 119 7.72 21.85 4.34
C GLU A 119 8.68 22.62 3.40
N LYS A 120 9.90 22.12 3.23
CA LYS A 120 10.99 22.80 2.55
C LYS A 120 11.36 22.15 1.21
N GLU A 121 11.31 20.83 1.15
CA GLU A 121 11.75 20.00 0.03
C GLU A 121 10.71 18.93 -0.28
N ASP A 122 10.66 18.46 -1.53
CA ASP A 122 9.78 17.36 -1.89
C ASP A 122 10.30 16.04 -1.29
N VAL A 123 9.44 15.35 -0.57
CA VAL A 123 9.71 14.08 0.10
C VAL A 123 8.79 13.01 -0.46
N ALA A 124 9.34 11.86 -0.86
CA ALA A 124 8.57 10.68 -1.23
C ALA A 124 8.39 9.76 -0.02
N PHE A 125 7.16 9.29 0.20
CA PHE A 125 6.85 8.21 1.11
C PHE A 125 6.23 7.05 0.32
N LEU A 126 6.97 5.95 0.25
CA LEU A 126 6.66 4.77 -0.57
C LEU A 126 5.91 3.74 0.27
N VAL A 127 4.85 3.18 -0.31
CA VAL A 127 3.98 2.18 0.32
C VAL A 127 3.81 1.00 -0.62
N VAL A 128 4.01 -0.21 -0.14
CA VAL A 128 3.75 -1.42 -0.93
C VAL A 128 2.25 -1.55 -1.20
N GLY A 129 1.86 -1.87 -2.41
CA GLY A 129 0.46 -1.83 -2.84
C GLY A 129 0.00 -0.40 -3.16
N ASP A 130 -1.18 -0.04 -2.69
CA ASP A 130 -1.74 1.32 -2.75
C ASP A 130 -1.67 2.02 -1.40
N CYS A 131 -1.51 3.32 -1.43
CA CYS A 131 -1.30 4.14 -0.24
C CYS A 131 -2.42 4.06 0.81
N PHE A 132 -3.64 3.78 0.39
CA PHE A 132 -4.83 3.80 1.25
C PHE A 132 -5.52 2.44 1.39
N ALA A 133 -5.02 1.43 0.71
CA ALA A 133 -5.61 0.11 0.74
C ALA A 133 -5.11 -0.70 1.96
N ALA A 134 -5.96 -0.85 2.94
CA ALA A 134 -5.69 -1.56 4.21
C ALA A 134 -4.51 -0.96 5.00
N THR A 135 -4.35 0.37 4.96
CA THR A 135 -3.32 1.14 5.66
C THR A 135 -3.93 2.20 6.57
N THR A 136 -3.10 2.80 7.43
CA THR A 136 -3.47 3.92 8.31
C THR A 136 -2.96 5.26 7.79
N HIS A 137 -2.49 5.34 6.53
CA HIS A 137 -1.83 6.54 5.99
C HIS A 137 -2.75 7.75 5.81
N SER A 138 -4.05 7.60 6.01
CA SER A 138 -4.96 8.74 6.16
C SER A 138 -4.55 9.67 7.31
N ASP A 139 -4.00 9.12 8.42
CA ASP A 139 -3.44 9.90 9.51
C ASP A 139 -2.23 10.73 9.05
N LEU A 140 -1.32 10.13 8.29
CA LEU A 140 -0.18 10.83 7.70
C LEU A 140 -0.63 12.02 6.85
N VAL A 141 -1.69 11.85 6.04
CA VAL A 141 -2.25 12.93 5.21
C VAL A 141 -2.85 14.04 6.08
N LEU A 142 -3.59 13.70 7.14
CA LEU A 142 -4.15 14.67 8.08
C LEU A 142 -3.03 15.49 8.76
N ARG A 143 -1.99 14.83 9.29
CA ARG A 143 -0.83 15.48 9.90
C ARG A 143 -0.08 16.38 8.91
N ALA A 144 0.04 15.97 7.65
CA ALA A 144 0.61 16.83 6.60
C ALA A 144 -0.22 18.08 6.36
N HIS A 145 -1.55 17.97 6.34
CA HIS A 145 -2.46 19.12 6.20
C HIS A 145 -2.38 20.07 7.39
N GLU A 146 -2.28 19.58 8.62
CA GLU A 146 -2.10 20.39 9.83
C GLU A 146 -0.82 21.23 9.76
N LYS A 147 0.27 20.65 9.22
CA LYS A 147 1.54 21.33 8.95
C LYS A 147 1.52 22.16 7.66
N LYS A 148 0.39 22.24 6.95
CA LYS A 148 0.25 22.95 5.66
C LYS A 148 1.18 22.40 4.56
N VAL A 149 1.62 21.16 4.66
CA VAL A 149 2.39 20.46 3.65
C VAL A 149 1.44 20.01 2.54
N LYS A 150 1.79 20.30 1.27
CA LYS A 150 1.01 19.83 0.12
C LYS A 150 1.21 18.33 -0.03
N VAL A 151 0.12 17.59 -0.17
CA VAL A 151 0.17 16.14 -0.43
C VAL A 151 -0.20 15.88 -1.88
N LYS A 152 0.62 15.09 -2.56
CA LYS A 152 0.34 14.51 -3.87
C LYS A 152 0.36 13.00 -3.78
N THR A 153 -0.79 12.36 -4.01
CA THR A 153 -0.91 10.90 -4.02
C THR A 153 -0.72 10.33 -5.42
N TYR A 154 -0.03 9.21 -5.49
CA TYR A 154 0.13 8.37 -6.67
C TYR A 154 -0.44 6.99 -6.34
N TYR A 155 -1.65 6.73 -6.81
CA TYR A 155 -2.38 5.48 -6.57
C TYR A 155 -1.77 4.33 -7.36
N ASN A 156 -1.98 3.09 -6.85
CA ASN A 156 -1.50 1.89 -7.50
C ASN A 156 -2.44 0.69 -7.19
N ALA A 157 -2.11 -0.49 -7.71
CA ALA A 157 -2.79 -1.73 -7.39
C ALA A 157 -2.49 -2.18 -5.95
N SER A 158 -3.46 -2.82 -5.33
CA SER A 158 -3.34 -3.48 -4.02
C SER A 158 -4.13 -4.78 -4.01
N ILE A 159 -3.95 -5.61 -3.00
CA ILE A 159 -4.74 -6.83 -2.83
C ILE A 159 -6.24 -6.55 -2.75
N MET A 160 -6.65 -5.34 -2.31
CA MET A 160 -8.05 -4.93 -2.22
C MET A 160 -8.77 -4.95 -3.57
N ASN A 161 -8.06 -4.74 -4.67
CA ASN A 161 -8.60 -4.84 -6.03
C ASN A 161 -8.04 -6.02 -6.81
N ALA A 162 -6.80 -6.41 -6.57
CA ALA A 162 -6.13 -7.49 -7.30
C ALA A 162 -6.68 -8.89 -6.92
N CYS A 163 -7.35 -9.03 -5.78
CA CYS A 163 -8.07 -10.26 -5.42
C CYS A 163 -9.09 -10.69 -6.48
N ALA A 164 -9.57 -9.77 -7.33
CA ALA A 164 -10.43 -10.07 -8.48
C ALA A 164 -9.77 -10.97 -9.54
N GLY A 165 -8.43 -11.12 -9.53
CA GLY A 165 -7.72 -12.11 -10.33
C GLY A 165 -8.17 -13.55 -10.07
N SER A 166 -8.75 -13.81 -8.90
CA SER A 166 -9.44 -15.07 -8.58
C SER A 166 -10.65 -15.35 -9.47
N GLY A 167 -11.13 -14.36 -10.22
CA GLY A 167 -12.36 -14.43 -11.01
C GLY A 167 -13.63 -14.03 -10.28
N LEU A 168 -13.55 -13.79 -8.98
CA LEU A 168 -14.66 -13.28 -8.18
C LEU A 168 -14.84 -11.77 -8.42
N GLN A 169 -16.08 -11.35 -8.66
CA GLN A 169 -16.39 -9.97 -9.06
C GLN A 169 -16.29 -9.01 -7.88
N LEU A 170 -15.53 -7.92 -8.03
CA LEU A 170 -15.30 -6.95 -6.95
C LEU A 170 -16.58 -6.33 -6.39
N TYR A 171 -17.64 -6.18 -7.18
CA TYR A 171 -18.92 -5.63 -6.68
C TYR A 171 -19.61 -6.55 -5.68
N ASN A 172 -19.24 -7.85 -5.67
CA ASN A 172 -19.82 -8.87 -4.79
C ASN A 172 -18.98 -9.07 -3.53
N PHE A 173 -17.98 -8.22 -3.27
CA PHE A 173 -17.24 -8.23 -2.02
C PHE A 173 -17.90 -7.33 -0.99
N GLY A 174 -18.03 -7.87 0.23
CA GLY A 174 -18.47 -7.12 1.40
C GLY A 174 -17.30 -6.50 2.16
N LYS A 175 -17.49 -6.31 3.46
CA LYS A 175 -16.48 -5.77 4.35
C LYS A 175 -15.25 -6.69 4.40
N THR A 176 -14.08 -6.15 4.09
CA THR A 176 -12.81 -6.85 4.28
C THR A 176 -12.51 -7.03 5.77
N VAL A 177 -11.93 -8.17 6.14
CA VAL A 177 -11.53 -8.49 7.50
C VAL A 177 -10.04 -8.78 7.59
N SER A 178 -9.47 -8.65 8.78
CA SER A 178 -8.10 -9.06 9.07
C SER A 178 -8.09 -10.18 10.09
N LEU A 179 -7.24 -11.16 9.88
CA LEU A 179 -7.02 -12.30 10.76
C LEU A 179 -5.60 -12.23 11.29
N CYS A 180 -5.44 -12.22 12.62
CA CYS A 180 -4.14 -12.21 13.26
C CYS A 180 -3.77 -13.59 13.82
N PHE A 181 -2.47 -13.83 14.03
CA PHE A 181 -2.01 -15.06 14.65
C PHE A 181 -2.61 -15.25 16.03
N PHE A 182 -3.17 -16.42 16.28
CA PHE A 182 -3.62 -16.81 17.61
C PHE A 182 -2.42 -17.13 18.51
N THR A 183 -2.57 -16.81 19.78
CA THR A 183 -1.68 -17.25 20.84
C THR A 183 -2.44 -18.18 21.80
N PRO A 184 -1.78 -18.90 22.68
CA PRO A 184 -2.47 -19.75 23.66
C PRO A 184 -3.49 -19.00 24.51
N THR A 185 -3.24 -17.71 24.80
CA THR A 185 -4.08 -16.86 25.66
C THR A 185 -4.93 -15.81 24.94
N TRP A 186 -4.72 -15.63 23.63
CA TRP A 186 -5.40 -14.59 22.85
C TRP A 186 -5.78 -15.08 21.46
N LYS A 187 -7.08 -15.26 21.25
CA LYS A 187 -7.68 -15.79 20.03
C LYS A 187 -8.87 -14.89 19.63
N PRO A 188 -8.62 -13.71 19.05
CA PRO A 188 -9.68 -12.78 18.71
C PRO A 188 -10.54 -13.31 17.57
N ASP A 189 -11.85 -13.08 17.68
CA ASP A 189 -12.88 -13.52 16.76
C ASP A 189 -13.70 -12.39 16.15
N SER A 190 -13.24 -11.13 16.28
CA SER A 190 -13.97 -9.95 15.82
C SER A 190 -14.21 -9.92 14.29
N PHE A 191 -13.43 -10.66 13.53
CA PHE A 191 -13.63 -10.85 12.09
C PHE A 191 -14.93 -11.58 11.76
N TYR A 192 -15.38 -12.45 12.66
CA TYR A 192 -16.52 -13.34 12.49
C TYR A 192 -17.82 -12.58 12.23
N ASP A 193 -18.12 -11.56 13.03
CA ASP A 193 -19.35 -10.77 12.89
C ASP A 193 -19.40 -10.03 11.54
N SER A 194 -18.25 -9.62 11.02
CA SER A 194 -18.16 -8.99 9.70
C SER A 194 -18.40 -10.00 8.57
N ILE A 195 -17.87 -11.22 8.67
CA ILE A 195 -18.14 -12.33 7.74
C ILE A 195 -19.64 -12.67 7.77
N LYS A 196 -20.21 -12.81 8.96
CA LYS A 196 -21.65 -13.07 9.13
C LYS A 196 -22.50 -12.00 8.44
N MET A 197 -22.15 -10.74 8.64
CA MET A 197 -22.85 -9.62 8.01
C MET A 197 -22.76 -9.69 6.48
N ASN A 198 -21.60 -9.97 5.91
CA ASN A 198 -21.42 -10.11 4.47
C ASN A 198 -22.28 -11.24 3.90
N LYS A 199 -22.27 -12.42 4.57
CA LYS A 199 -23.01 -13.59 4.11
C LYS A 199 -24.52 -13.44 4.24
N VAL A 200 -25.00 -12.95 5.38
CA VAL A 200 -26.44 -12.86 5.69
C VAL A 200 -27.11 -11.73 4.93
N ASN A 201 -26.45 -10.56 4.80
CA ASN A 201 -27.06 -9.35 4.24
C ASN A 201 -26.92 -9.21 2.71
N GLY A 202 -26.25 -10.13 2.04
CA GLY A 202 -26.10 -10.00 0.60
C GLY A 202 -25.38 -11.15 -0.09
N GLY A 203 -25.11 -12.24 0.62
CA GLY A 203 -24.39 -13.39 0.04
C GLY A 203 -22.99 -13.06 -0.45
N LEU A 204 -22.37 -11.99 0.10
CA LEU A 204 -21.15 -11.36 -0.42
C LEU A 204 -19.90 -12.18 -0.10
N HIS A 205 -18.91 -12.11 -0.97
CA HIS A 205 -17.55 -12.61 -0.70
C HIS A 205 -16.87 -11.79 0.38
N THR A 206 -15.95 -12.40 1.12
CA THR A 206 -15.15 -11.72 2.14
C THR A 206 -13.67 -11.88 1.83
N LEU A 207 -12.98 -10.77 1.58
CA LEU A 207 -11.51 -10.75 1.56
C LEU A 207 -11.00 -10.79 3.00
N VAL A 208 -10.14 -11.77 3.31
CA VAL A 208 -9.49 -11.96 4.60
C VAL A 208 -8.01 -11.65 4.44
N LEU A 209 -7.58 -10.54 5.02
CA LEU A 209 -6.18 -10.14 5.09
C LEU A 209 -5.50 -10.92 6.20
N LEU A 210 -4.33 -11.47 5.92
CA LEU A 210 -3.59 -12.34 6.82
C LEU A 210 -2.45 -11.59 7.51
N ASP A 211 -2.17 -11.97 8.76
CA ASP A 211 -1.20 -11.29 9.63
C ASP A 211 0.22 -11.35 9.05
N ILE A 212 0.89 -10.21 9.11
CA ILE A 212 2.29 -10.02 8.74
C ILE A 212 3.01 -9.47 9.96
N ARG A 213 4.03 -10.19 10.45
CA ARG A 213 4.84 -9.82 11.61
C ARG A 213 6.29 -9.63 11.19
N VAL A 214 6.68 -8.39 11.01
CA VAL A 214 8.04 -8.00 10.63
C VAL A 214 8.60 -7.08 11.70
N LYS A 215 9.82 -7.38 12.18
CA LYS A 215 10.52 -6.61 13.23
C LYS A 215 9.70 -6.46 14.53
N GLU A 216 9.04 -7.53 14.96
CA GLU A 216 8.44 -7.54 16.30
C GLU A 216 9.55 -7.66 17.35
N PRO A 217 9.57 -6.81 18.39
CA PRO A 217 10.58 -6.90 19.43
C PRO A 217 10.41 -8.20 20.23
N THR A 218 11.54 -8.87 20.51
CA THR A 218 11.53 -10.03 21.41
C THR A 218 11.14 -9.63 22.83
N VAL A 219 10.74 -10.60 23.66
CA VAL A 219 10.47 -10.36 25.08
C VAL A 219 11.71 -9.77 25.78
N GLU A 220 12.91 -10.22 25.43
CA GLU A 220 14.16 -9.65 25.93
C GLU A 220 14.31 -8.18 25.51
N ALA A 221 14.01 -7.86 24.27
CA ALA A 221 14.05 -6.47 23.78
C ALA A 221 13.10 -5.56 24.55
N LEU A 222 11.87 -6.02 24.81
CA LEU A 222 10.87 -5.27 25.58
C LEU A 222 11.32 -5.04 27.03
N CYS A 223 11.99 -6.02 27.65
CA CYS A 223 12.48 -5.90 29.03
C CYS A 223 13.76 -5.07 29.16
N THR A 224 14.64 -5.09 28.14
CA THR A 224 15.99 -4.51 28.24
C THR A 224 16.17 -3.23 27.42
N GLY A 225 15.20 -2.87 26.56
CA GLY A 225 15.31 -1.75 25.62
C GLY A 225 16.31 -1.99 24.47
N LYS A 226 16.81 -3.21 24.31
CA LYS A 226 17.68 -3.59 23.19
C LYS A 226 16.85 -3.76 21.92
N LYS A 227 17.44 -3.48 20.76
CA LYS A 227 16.82 -3.71 19.44
C LYS A 227 17.09 -5.15 18.99
N ILE A 228 16.35 -6.10 19.55
CA ILE A 228 16.37 -7.51 19.18
C ILE A 228 14.99 -7.86 18.67
N TYR A 229 14.90 -8.41 17.46
CA TYR A 229 13.63 -8.69 16.80
C TYR A 229 13.41 -10.17 16.60
N GLU A 230 12.14 -10.61 16.65
CA GLU A 230 11.73 -11.93 16.21
C GLU A 230 11.93 -12.08 14.70
N PRO A 231 12.18 -13.29 14.20
CA PRO A 231 12.14 -13.56 12.75
C PRO A 231 10.79 -13.13 12.14
N ALA A 232 10.83 -12.65 10.90
CA ALA A 232 9.62 -12.28 10.21
C ALA A 232 8.71 -13.50 10.01
N ARG A 233 7.41 -13.34 10.32
CA ARG A 233 6.39 -14.40 10.15
C ARG A 233 5.24 -13.90 9.30
N PHE A 234 4.80 -14.75 8.39
CA PHE A 234 3.68 -14.48 7.48
C PHE A 234 2.64 -15.58 7.66
N MET A 235 1.37 -15.17 7.83
CA MET A 235 0.32 -16.15 8.00
C MET A 235 0.03 -16.84 6.67
N SER A 236 0.09 -18.17 6.66
CA SER A 236 -0.32 -18.99 5.52
C SER A 236 -1.85 -19.13 5.45
N VAL A 237 -2.37 -19.38 4.26
CA VAL A 237 -3.79 -19.67 4.06
C VAL A 237 -4.25 -20.89 4.85
N SER A 238 -3.39 -21.90 5.02
CA SER A 238 -3.70 -23.10 5.81
C SER A 238 -3.81 -22.77 7.31
N THR A 239 -2.97 -21.90 7.84
CA THR A 239 -3.09 -21.39 9.22
C THR A 239 -4.38 -20.60 9.40
N ALA A 240 -4.71 -19.71 8.45
CA ALA A 240 -5.93 -18.92 8.45
C ALA A 240 -7.17 -19.81 8.46
N ALA A 241 -7.22 -20.82 7.58
CA ALA A 241 -8.34 -21.76 7.49
C ALA A 241 -8.56 -22.53 8.82
N ARG A 242 -7.47 -22.99 9.45
CA ARG A 242 -7.56 -23.67 10.76
C ARG A 242 -8.06 -22.72 11.86
N GLN A 243 -7.60 -21.48 11.90
CA GLN A 243 -8.08 -20.48 12.87
C GLN A 243 -9.56 -20.15 12.64
N MET A 244 -10.00 -20.03 11.39
CA MET A 244 -11.41 -19.82 11.06
C MET A 244 -12.27 -20.99 11.54
N LEU A 245 -11.93 -22.23 11.18
CA LEU A 245 -12.67 -23.41 11.63
C LEU A 245 -12.67 -23.54 13.15
N TYR A 246 -11.57 -23.23 13.83
CA TYR A 246 -11.54 -23.19 15.29
C TYR A 246 -12.58 -22.20 15.86
N VAL A 247 -12.67 -20.99 15.29
CA VAL A 247 -13.64 -20.00 15.77
C VAL A 247 -15.07 -20.46 15.54
N GLU A 248 -15.39 -21.03 14.37
CA GLU A 248 -16.73 -21.55 14.12
C GLU A 248 -17.06 -22.72 15.05
N ASN A 249 -16.19 -23.73 15.13
CA ASN A 249 -16.50 -24.99 15.79
C ASN A 249 -16.43 -24.93 17.33
N GLU A 250 -15.51 -24.09 17.86
CA GLU A 250 -15.23 -24.08 19.30
C GLU A 250 -15.71 -22.82 20.02
N VAL A 251 -15.82 -21.70 19.31
CA VAL A 251 -16.12 -20.40 19.93
C VAL A 251 -17.54 -19.93 19.62
N ARG A 252 -17.87 -19.79 18.34
CA ARG A 252 -19.14 -19.16 17.89
C ARG A 252 -20.27 -20.17 17.70
N LYS A 253 -20.05 -21.23 16.96
CA LYS A 253 -21.03 -22.31 16.70
C LYS A 253 -22.34 -21.81 16.07
N GLU A 254 -22.24 -20.81 15.21
CA GLU A 254 -23.43 -20.16 14.62
C GLU A 254 -23.72 -20.64 13.19
N GLY A 255 -22.83 -21.44 12.58
CA GLY A 255 -23.00 -21.99 11.23
C GLY A 255 -22.88 -20.95 10.15
N VAL A 256 -22.08 -19.91 10.36
CA VAL A 256 -21.85 -18.87 9.35
C VAL A 256 -21.02 -19.41 8.18
N TYR A 257 -20.05 -20.23 8.48
CA TYR A 257 -19.28 -21.01 7.51
C TYR A 257 -18.92 -22.37 8.14
N ASP A 258 -18.51 -23.31 7.32
CA ASP A 258 -18.25 -24.69 7.73
C ASP A 258 -17.06 -25.28 6.96
N GLU A 259 -16.81 -26.58 7.17
CA GLU A 259 -15.75 -27.31 6.50
C GLU A 259 -15.92 -27.33 4.96
N ASP A 260 -17.15 -27.29 4.46
CA ASP A 260 -17.50 -27.38 3.04
C ASP A 260 -17.57 -26.00 2.36
N SER A 261 -17.50 -24.90 3.13
CA SER A 261 -17.50 -23.53 2.60
C SER A 261 -16.35 -23.33 1.62
N ILE A 262 -16.67 -22.80 0.43
CA ILE A 262 -15.65 -22.57 -0.62
C ILE A 262 -14.80 -21.35 -0.28
N VAL A 263 -13.49 -21.49 -0.45
CA VAL A 263 -12.50 -20.45 -0.25
C VAL A 263 -11.52 -20.41 -1.41
N VAL A 264 -10.88 -19.24 -1.60
CA VAL A 264 -9.79 -19.08 -2.57
C VAL A 264 -8.56 -18.55 -1.85
N ALA A 265 -7.47 -19.30 -1.90
CA ALA A 265 -6.15 -18.79 -1.55
C ALA A 265 -5.66 -17.85 -2.65
N THR A 266 -5.12 -16.70 -2.27
CA THR A 266 -4.38 -15.82 -3.18
C THR A 266 -2.96 -15.70 -2.67
N ALA A 267 -1.98 -16.01 -3.49
CA ALA A 267 -0.59 -16.01 -3.10
C ALA A 267 0.26 -15.23 -4.10
N ARG A 268 1.12 -14.35 -3.61
CA ARG A 268 2.09 -13.55 -4.39
C ARG A 268 1.47 -12.83 -5.60
N VAL A 269 0.25 -12.29 -5.40
CA VAL A 269 -0.50 -11.61 -6.46
C VAL A 269 0.33 -10.45 -7.02
N GLY A 270 0.44 -10.39 -8.35
CA GLY A 270 1.26 -9.43 -9.08
C GLY A 270 2.71 -9.89 -9.32
N GLN A 271 3.15 -11.03 -8.78
CA GLN A 271 4.46 -11.62 -9.02
C GLN A 271 4.40 -12.69 -10.12
N GLU A 272 5.55 -13.07 -10.67
CA GLU A 272 5.62 -14.07 -11.75
C GLU A 272 5.06 -15.44 -11.33
N ASP A 273 5.12 -15.76 -10.05
CA ASP A 273 4.64 -17.00 -9.44
C ASP A 273 3.33 -16.81 -8.66
N GLU A 274 2.50 -15.84 -9.07
CA GLU A 274 1.18 -15.65 -8.47
C GLU A 274 0.32 -16.91 -8.59
N ARG A 275 -0.48 -17.17 -7.56
CA ARG A 275 -1.36 -18.33 -7.52
C ARG A 275 -2.71 -17.98 -6.93
N PHE A 276 -3.75 -18.57 -7.56
CA PHE A 276 -5.11 -18.67 -7.02
C PHE A 276 -5.46 -20.14 -6.88
N ILE A 277 -5.91 -20.57 -5.70
CA ILE A 277 -6.25 -21.97 -5.42
C ILE A 277 -7.62 -22.01 -4.74
N SER A 278 -8.60 -22.61 -5.37
CA SER A 278 -9.96 -22.77 -4.88
C SER A 278 -10.19 -24.15 -4.32
N CYS A 279 -10.72 -24.25 -3.11
CA CYS A 279 -11.08 -25.52 -2.48
C CYS A 279 -12.06 -25.29 -1.31
N THR A 280 -12.45 -26.34 -0.60
CA THR A 280 -13.22 -26.21 0.63
C THR A 280 -12.34 -25.66 1.76
N LEU A 281 -12.95 -25.06 2.78
CA LEU A 281 -12.23 -24.53 3.94
C LEU A 281 -11.47 -25.65 4.67
N LYS A 282 -12.03 -26.87 4.69
CA LYS A 282 -11.36 -28.05 5.23
C LYS A 282 -10.10 -28.42 4.44
N GLU A 283 -10.21 -28.48 3.12
CA GLU A 283 -9.06 -28.75 2.25
C GLU A 283 -7.99 -27.65 2.38
N MET A 284 -8.41 -26.38 2.51
CA MET A 284 -7.53 -25.25 2.66
C MET A 284 -6.61 -25.36 3.89
N CYS A 285 -7.02 -26.06 4.93
CA CYS A 285 -6.18 -26.35 6.09
C CYS A 285 -4.88 -27.09 5.76
N ARG A 286 -4.80 -27.72 4.57
CA ARG A 286 -3.65 -28.47 4.09
C ARG A 286 -3.04 -27.91 2.79
N VAL A 287 -3.51 -26.77 2.31
CA VAL A 287 -2.96 -26.15 1.09
C VAL A 287 -1.59 -25.57 1.37
N ASN A 288 -0.62 -25.93 0.53
CA ASN A 288 0.69 -25.30 0.42
C ASN A 288 0.68 -24.30 -0.75
N ALA A 289 0.42 -23.05 -0.47
CA ALA A 289 0.44 -22.00 -1.50
C ALA A 289 1.85 -21.48 -1.82
N GLY A 290 2.90 -22.03 -1.20
CA GLY A 290 4.29 -21.62 -1.36
C GLY A 290 4.67 -20.43 -0.46
N GLY A 291 5.65 -19.64 -0.88
CA GLY A 291 6.13 -18.48 -0.13
C GLY A 291 5.10 -17.37 0.06
N PRO A 292 5.36 -16.42 0.98
CA PRO A 292 4.47 -15.28 1.22
C PRO A 292 4.47 -14.30 0.02
N LEU A 293 3.51 -13.34 -0.08
CA LEU A 293 2.39 -13.08 0.84
C LEU A 293 1.14 -13.83 0.43
N HIS A 294 0.30 -14.12 1.40
CA HIS A 294 -1.00 -14.74 1.16
C HIS A 294 -2.16 -13.85 1.62
N SER A 295 -3.32 -14.01 0.96
CA SER A 295 -4.62 -13.61 1.46
C SER A 295 -5.62 -14.74 1.19
N LEU A 296 -6.77 -14.71 1.86
CA LEU A 296 -7.82 -15.70 1.70
C LEU A 296 -9.11 -15.01 1.29
N ILE A 297 -9.91 -15.63 0.43
CA ILE A 297 -11.25 -15.16 0.13
C ILE A 297 -12.24 -16.23 0.58
N LEU A 298 -13.16 -15.89 1.45
CA LEU A 298 -14.34 -16.71 1.72
C LEU A 298 -15.40 -16.35 0.69
N VAL A 299 -15.81 -17.34 -0.11
CA VAL A 299 -16.81 -17.16 -1.16
C VAL A 299 -18.19 -16.96 -0.54
N GLY A 300 -18.95 -16.02 -1.06
CA GLY A 300 -20.32 -15.77 -0.63
C GLY A 300 -21.31 -16.84 -1.09
N THR A 301 -22.58 -16.65 -0.79
CA THR A 301 -23.65 -17.58 -1.20
C THR A 301 -24.25 -17.22 -2.56
N GLU A 302 -24.14 -15.96 -2.98
CA GLU A 302 -24.58 -15.50 -4.29
C GLU A 302 -23.38 -15.52 -5.24
N VAL A 303 -23.28 -16.58 -6.06
CA VAL A 303 -22.15 -16.82 -6.99
C VAL A 303 -22.68 -16.81 -8.42
N HIS A 304 -22.12 -15.97 -9.26
CA HIS A 304 -22.47 -15.91 -10.67
C HIS A 304 -21.81 -17.07 -11.45
N GLU A 305 -22.43 -17.52 -12.55
CA GLU A 305 -21.92 -18.62 -13.39
C GLU A 305 -20.45 -18.45 -13.82
N LEU A 306 -20.03 -17.21 -14.14
CA LEU A 306 -18.64 -16.93 -14.50
C LEU A 306 -17.70 -17.13 -13.31
N GLU A 307 -18.12 -16.74 -12.11
CA GLU A 307 -17.37 -16.95 -10.86
C GLU A 307 -17.23 -18.45 -10.58
N GLU A 308 -18.31 -19.22 -10.71
CA GLU A 308 -18.25 -20.69 -10.57
C GLU A 308 -17.24 -21.32 -11.55
N ASN A 309 -17.22 -20.86 -12.79
CA ASN A 309 -16.30 -21.37 -13.80
C ASN A 309 -14.86 -21.03 -13.45
N MET A 310 -14.59 -19.83 -12.90
CA MET A 310 -13.27 -19.44 -12.41
C MET A 310 -12.86 -20.25 -11.18
N LEU A 311 -13.78 -20.50 -10.23
CA LEU A 311 -13.50 -21.37 -9.10
C LEU A 311 -13.13 -22.79 -9.54
N LYS A 312 -13.81 -23.34 -10.56
CA LYS A 312 -13.47 -24.63 -11.17
C LYS A 312 -12.09 -24.59 -11.86
N HIS A 313 -11.76 -23.48 -12.53
CA HIS A 313 -10.46 -23.31 -13.20
C HIS A 313 -9.30 -23.33 -12.18
N TYR A 314 -9.48 -22.69 -11.03
CA TYR A 314 -8.49 -22.63 -9.94
C TYR A 314 -8.64 -23.76 -8.92
N ARG A 315 -9.42 -24.80 -9.20
CA ARG A 315 -9.60 -25.91 -8.26
C ARG A 315 -8.27 -26.52 -7.85
N ALA A 316 -8.07 -26.71 -6.54
CA ALA A 316 -6.85 -27.28 -5.98
C ALA A 316 -6.53 -28.64 -6.59
N LYS A 317 -5.26 -28.86 -6.88
CA LYS A 317 -4.71 -30.09 -7.43
C LYS A 317 -3.89 -30.83 -6.37
N PRO A 318 -3.58 -32.13 -6.55
CA PRO A 318 -2.81 -32.90 -5.55
C PRO A 318 -1.48 -32.24 -5.15
N GLU A 319 -0.80 -31.57 -6.07
CA GLU A 319 0.46 -30.88 -5.86
C GLU A 319 0.33 -29.59 -5.02
N ASP A 320 -0.89 -29.11 -4.80
CA ASP A 320 -1.17 -27.93 -3.99
C ASP A 320 -1.26 -28.22 -2.48
N PHE A 321 -1.15 -29.49 -2.08
CA PHE A 321 -1.29 -29.88 -0.69
C PHE A 321 0.04 -30.31 -0.08
N TYR A 322 0.20 -30.04 1.22
CA TYR A 322 1.29 -30.61 2.00
C TYR A 322 1.25 -32.13 1.95
N LEU A 323 2.41 -32.77 1.86
CA LEU A 323 2.51 -34.22 1.93
C LEU A 323 2.00 -34.73 3.30
N GLU A 324 1.66 -36.02 3.36
CA GLU A 324 1.21 -36.64 4.60
C GLU A 324 2.33 -36.61 5.66
N GLY A 325 2.07 -36.00 6.81
CA GLY A 325 3.06 -35.81 7.89
C GLY A 325 3.83 -34.49 7.81
N GLU A 326 3.70 -33.71 6.75
CA GLU A 326 4.18 -32.34 6.73
C GLU A 326 3.17 -31.42 7.44
N GLU A 327 3.65 -30.66 8.43
CA GLU A 327 2.91 -29.58 9.06
C GLU A 327 3.22 -28.27 8.34
N PRO A 328 2.22 -27.43 8.06
CA PRO A 328 2.48 -26.09 7.55
C PRO A 328 3.21 -25.29 8.64
N GLU A 329 4.50 -25.15 8.46
CA GLU A 329 5.30 -24.26 9.31
C GLU A 329 4.84 -22.81 9.17
N SER A 330 4.98 -22.03 10.25
CA SER A 330 4.90 -20.57 10.14
C SER A 330 6.01 -20.15 9.18
N GLN A 331 5.64 -19.48 8.06
CA GLN A 331 6.63 -19.09 7.05
C GLN A 331 7.59 -18.07 7.65
N TYR A 332 8.81 -18.51 7.93
CA TYR A 332 9.95 -17.64 8.27
C TYR A 332 10.65 -17.28 6.96
N LEU A 333 10.92 -16.02 6.72
CA LEU A 333 11.93 -15.63 5.74
C LEU A 333 13.29 -15.73 6.43
N GLU A 334 14.22 -16.47 5.81
CA GLU A 334 15.62 -16.45 6.22
C GLU A 334 16.15 -15.01 6.13
N ASP A 335 17.00 -14.64 7.09
CA ASP A 335 17.64 -13.31 7.15
C ASP A 335 18.38 -13.03 5.84
N GLY A 336 17.86 -12.12 5.02
CA GLY A 336 18.54 -11.70 3.79
C GLY A 336 17.65 -11.25 2.65
N VAL A 337 16.34 -11.45 2.71
CA VAL A 337 15.39 -10.93 1.69
C VAL A 337 14.56 -9.81 2.29
N LEU A 338 15.18 -8.68 2.41
CA LEU A 338 14.59 -7.32 2.47
C LEU A 338 15.65 -6.30 2.13
#